data_36898e7a7516b01e72688097f1eef368
#
_entry.id   36898e7a7516b01e72688097f1eef368
#
_cell.length_a   1.000
_cell.length_b   1.000
_cell.length_c   1.000
_cell.angle_alpha   90.00
_cell.angle_beta   90.00
_cell.angle_gamma   90.00
#
_symmetry.space_group_name_H-M   'P 1'
#
loop_
_entity.id
_entity.type
_entity.pdbx_description
1 polymer ?
#
loop_
_entity_poly.entity_id
_entity_poly.type
_entity_poly.pdbx_seq_one_letter_code
_entity_poly.pdbx_strand_id
1 'polypeptide(L)'
;MGEEGAELLAGVREKSNLSPVAEAMGMTFLEARELLSGIEEAAGHKVVFTMRGTEGSVTVLTPEGEALLDEYNNKKRRVEEQLERMFRNPTLTADGIILVDGRLVLIKRGNEPGKGRYALPGGFVEYGERLEDCAVREVLEETGLRTEPLDLVGMYSDPHRDPRGHLVSAVFHLHRVGGELRAGDDAQSVELFDLDRLPSLAFDHARIISDFMRSKYRFGR
;
A
#
# COMPACT_ATOMS: atom_id res chain seq x y z
N MET A 1 -14.27 -3.90 -23.21
CA MET A 1 -13.98 -5.36 -23.20
C MET A 1 -13.43 -5.73 -21.82
N GLY A 2 -13.94 -6.80 -21.22
CA GLY A 2 -13.43 -7.34 -19.95
C GLY A 2 -12.25 -8.30 -20.14
N GLU A 3 -11.71 -8.84 -19.04
CA GLU A 3 -10.56 -9.77 -19.05
C GLU A 3 -10.87 -11.06 -19.84
N GLU A 4 -12.01 -11.67 -19.58
CA GLU A 4 -12.49 -12.88 -20.26
C GLU A 4 -12.61 -12.70 -21.80
N GLY A 5 -13.09 -11.53 -22.24
CA GLY A 5 -13.16 -11.20 -23.67
C GLY A 5 -11.78 -10.99 -24.30
N ALA A 6 -10.83 -10.41 -23.56
CA ALA A 6 -9.46 -10.26 -24.03
C ALA A 6 -8.75 -11.61 -24.15
N GLU A 7 -8.97 -12.52 -23.19
CA GLU A 7 -8.45 -13.87 -23.20
C GLU A 7 -8.98 -14.68 -24.38
N LEU A 8 -10.29 -14.55 -24.65
CA LEU A 8 -10.93 -15.19 -25.82
C LEU A 8 -10.32 -14.69 -27.14
N LEU A 9 -10.18 -13.37 -27.34
CA LEU A 9 -9.56 -12.80 -28.53
C LEU A 9 -8.07 -13.21 -28.67
N ALA A 10 -7.32 -13.22 -27.58
CA ALA A 10 -5.94 -13.67 -27.57
C ALA A 10 -5.81 -15.13 -27.98
N GLY A 11 -6.67 -16.00 -27.45
CA GLY A 11 -6.75 -17.41 -27.83
C GLY A 11 -7.12 -17.61 -29.31
N VAL A 12 -8.06 -16.83 -29.83
CA VAL A 12 -8.41 -16.84 -31.28
C VAL A 12 -7.22 -16.42 -32.14
N ARG A 13 -6.47 -15.39 -31.75
CA ARG A 13 -5.26 -14.94 -32.43
C ARG A 13 -4.20 -16.06 -32.52
N GLU A 14 -4.03 -16.81 -31.44
CA GLU A 14 -3.03 -17.87 -31.35
C GLU A 14 -3.46 -19.15 -32.08
N LYS A 15 -4.69 -19.61 -31.84
CA LYS A 15 -5.16 -20.94 -32.31
C LYS A 15 -5.93 -20.89 -33.63
N SER A 16 -6.33 -19.72 -34.11
CA SER A 16 -7.11 -19.52 -35.34
C SER A 16 -8.40 -20.37 -35.39
N ASN A 17 -8.93 -20.76 -34.24
CA ASN A 17 -10.14 -21.58 -34.12
C ASN A 17 -10.80 -21.34 -32.77
N LEU A 18 -12.10 -21.04 -32.79
CA LEU A 18 -12.86 -20.70 -31.58
C LEU A 18 -13.12 -21.91 -30.66
N SER A 19 -13.34 -23.11 -31.24
CA SER A 19 -13.71 -24.30 -30.45
C SER A 19 -12.60 -24.70 -29.44
N PRO A 20 -11.30 -24.86 -29.82
CA PRO A 20 -10.26 -25.20 -28.86
C PRO A 20 -9.92 -24.06 -27.88
N VAL A 21 -10.28 -22.81 -28.21
CA VAL A 21 -10.16 -21.68 -27.28
C VAL A 21 -11.26 -21.74 -26.23
N ALA A 22 -12.51 -21.94 -26.64
CA ALA A 22 -13.63 -22.12 -25.72
C ALA A 22 -13.39 -23.26 -24.73
N GLU A 23 -12.94 -24.43 -25.22
CA GLU A 23 -12.61 -25.58 -24.38
C GLU A 23 -11.49 -25.26 -23.36
N ALA A 24 -10.43 -24.57 -23.79
CA ALA A 24 -9.33 -24.16 -22.91
C ALA A 24 -9.77 -23.17 -21.82
N MET A 25 -10.79 -22.36 -22.10
CA MET A 25 -11.39 -21.41 -21.15
C MET A 25 -12.51 -22.02 -20.29
N GLY A 26 -12.81 -23.33 -20.47
CA GLY A 26 -13.90 -24.01 -19.75
C GLY A 26 -15.29 -23.60 -20.20
N MET A 27 -15.44 -23.05 -21.40
CA MET A 27 -16.69 -22.58 -22.00
C MET A 27 -17.23 -23.56 -23.06
N THR A 28 -18.51 -23.56 -23.25
CA THR A 28 -19.12 -24.13 -24.45
C THR A 28 -18.87 -23.23 -25.67
N PHE A 29 -18.93 -23.81 -26.85
CA PHE A 29 -18.84 -23.03 -28.10
C PHE A 29 -19.93 -21.94 -28.21
N LEU A 30 -21.12 -22.20 -27.66
CA LEU A 30 -22.21 -21.22 -27.67
C LEU A 30 -21.88 -20.02 -26.78
N GLU A 31 -21.41 -20.25 -25.56
CA GLU A 31 -21.00 -19.19 -24.62
C GLU A 31 -19.86 -18.33 -25.21
N ALA A 32 -18.85 -18.96 -25.82
CA ALA A 32 -17.80 -18.21 -26.50
C ALA A 32 -18.32 -17.34 -27.66
N ARG A 33 -19.30 -17.83 -28.41
CA ARG A 33 -19.97 -17.05 -29.47
C ARG A 33 -20.79 -15.89 -28.93
N GLU A 34 -21.49 -16.10 -27.83
CA GLU A 34 -22.29 -15.05 -27.17
C GLU A 34 -21.33 -13.95 -26.61
N LEU A 35 -20.21 -14.34 -26.01
CA LEU A 35 -19.19 -13.40 -25.57
C LEU A 35 -18.61 -12.58 -26.72
N LEU A 36 -18.27 -13.23 -27.87
CA LEU A 36 -17.84 -12.51 -29.07
C LEU A 36 -18.91 -11.54 -29.58
N SER A 37 -20.17 -11.97 -29.63
CA SER A 37 -21.26 -11.10 -30.06
C SER A 37 -21.44 -9.89 -29.16
N GLY A 38 -21.29 -10.04 -27.84
CA GLY A 38 -21.33 -8.94 -26.89
C GLY A 38 -20.14 -7.97 -27.07
N ILE A 39 -18.94 -8.49 -27.38
CA ILE A 39 -17.77 -7.65 -27.70
C ILE A 39 -18.02 -6.85 -28.99
N GLU A 40 -18.52 -7.49 -30.04
CA GLU A 40 -18.81 -6.83 -31.34
C GLU A 40 -19.90 -5.77 -31.21
N GLU A 41 -20.96 -6.06 -30.43
CA GLU A 41 -22.02 -5.08 -30.17
C GLU A 41 -21.45 -3.84 -29.42
N ALA A 42 -20.66 -4.07 -28.39
CA ALA A 42 -20.03 -2.97 -27.64
C ALA A 42 -19.01 -2.18 -28.45
N ALA A 43 -18.30 -2.85 -29.37
CA ALA A 43 -17.32 -2.22 -30.25
C ALA A 43 -17.94 -1.52 -31.46
N GLY A 44 -19.17 -1.92 -31.86
CA GLY A 44 -19.84 -1.41 -33.05
C GLY A 44 -19.33 -1.96 -34.37
N HIS A 45 -18.47 -2.98 -34.36
CA HIS A 45 -17.86 -3.61 -35.52
C HIS A 45 -17.49 -5.07 -35.27
N LYS A 46 -17.21 -5.81 -36.34
CA LYS A 46 -16.76 -7.20 -36.26
C LYS A 46 -15.34 -7.25 -35.72
N VAL A 47 -15.09 -8.13 -34.73
CA VAL A 47 -13.76 -8.37 -34.15
C VAL A 47 -13.13 -9.68 -34.63
N VAL A 48 -13.95 -10.60 -35.15
CA VAL A 48 -13.49 -11.86 -35.75
C VAL A 48 -14.11 -12.10 -37.13
N PHE A 49 -13.36 -12.82 -37.97
CA PHE A 49 -13.81 -13.34 -39.22
C PHE A 49 -13.72 -14.86 -39.22
N THR A 50 -14.81 -15.57 -39.52
CA THR A 50 -14.86 -17.04 -39.56
C THR A 50 -15.10 -17.52 -40.97
N MET A 51 -14.18 -18.35 -41.47
CA MET A 51 -14.32 -19.08 -42.73
C MET A 51 -14.64 -20.55 -42.46
N ARG A 52 -15.53 -21.14 -43.26
CA ARG A 52 -15.82 -22.56 -43.25
C ARG A 52 -15.04 -23.23 -44.38
N GLY A 53 -14.19 -24.19 -44.04
CA GLY A 53 -13.46 -25.01 -44.97
C GLY A 53 -13.93 -26.47 -44.95
N THR A 54 -13.38 -27.31 -45.81
CA THR A 54 -13.67 -28.75 -45.85
C THR A 54 -13.15 -29.52 -44.64
N GLU A 55 -12.16 -28.99 -43.94
CA GLU A 55 -11.51 -29.58 -42.73
C GLU A 55 -11.90 -28.90 -41.42
N GLY A 56 -12.90 -27.98 -41.41
CA GLY A 56 -13.37 -27.29 -40.24
C GLY A 56 -13.55 -25.77 -40.46
N SER A 57 -13.77 -25.04 -39.35
CA SER A 57 -13.86 -23.58 -39.39
C SER A 57 -12.55 -22.92 -38.89
N VAL A 58 -12.09 -21.93 -39.62
CA VAL A 58 -10.99 -21.05 -39.22
C VAL A 58 -11.57 -19.72 -38.76
N THR A 59 -11.20 -19.27 -37.56
CA THR A 59 -11.63 -17.99 -37.00
C THR A 59 -10.36 -17.15 -36.73
N VAL A 60 -10.30 -15.97 -37.32
CA VAL A 60 -9.17 -15.03 -37.15
C VAL A 60 -9.69 -13.67 -36.70
N LEU A 61 -8.82 -12.89 -36.04
CA LEU A 61 -9.16 -11.51 -35.70
C LEU A 61 -9.26 -10.66 -36.97
N THR A 62 -10.18 -9.70 -36.96
CA THR A 62 -10.16 -8.59 -37.91
C THR A 62 -9.08 -7.58 -37.51
N PRO A 63 -8.68 -6.64 -38.39
CA PRO A 63 -7.79 -5.54 -37.98
C PRO A 63 -8.33 -4.75 -36.78
N GLU A 64 -9.63 -4.57 -36.71
CA GLU A 64 -10.32 -3.94 -35.60
C GLU A 64 -10.27 -4.78 -34.32
N GLY A 65 -10.37 -6.11 -34.45
CA GLY A 65 -10.22 -7.05 -33.34
C GLY A 65 -8.80 -7.06 -32.78
N GLU A 66 -7.78 -7.02 -33.64
CA GLU A 66 -6.36 -6.86 -33.24
C GLU A 66 -6.16 -5.54 -32.48
N ALA A 67 -6.66 -4.43 -33.04
CA ALA A 67 -6.52 -3.11 -32.42
C ALA A 67 -7.21 -3.05 -31.03
N LEU A 68 -8.39 -3.68 -30.90
CA LEU A 68 -9.13 -3.75 -29.63
C LEU A 68 -8.38 -4.56 -28.57
N LEU A 69 -7.78 -5.68 -28.96
CA LEU A 69 -6.97 -6.52 -28.07
C LEU A 69 -5.70 -5.81 -27.63
N ASP A 70 -5.02 -5.16 -28.57
CA ASP A 70 -3.80 -4.39 -28.29
C ASP A 70 -4.08 -3.17 -27.39
N GLU A 71 -5.19 -2.49 -27.56
CA GLU A 71 -5.62 -1.40 -26.68
C GLU A 71 -5.86 -1.91 -25.26
N TYR A 72 -6.54 -3.05 -25.10
CA TYR A 72 -6.75 -3.65 -23.79
C TYR A 72 -5.42 -4.02 -23.11
N ASN A 73 -4.53 -4.72 -23.82
CA ASN A 73 -3.23 -5.13 -23.31
C ASN A 73 -2.36 -3.93 -22.91
N ASN A 74 -2.38 -2.86 -23.69
CA ASN A 74 -1.67 -1.62 -23.38
C ASN A 74 -2.24 -0.92 -22.13
N LYS A 75 -3.57 -0.90 -21.96
CA LYS A 75 -4.19 -0.39 -20.73
C LYS A 75 -3.84 -1.23 -19.51
N LYS A 76 -3.95 -2.57 -19.62
CA LYS A 76 -3.58 -3.50 -18.54
C LYS A 76 -2.12 -3.29 -18.09
N ARG A 77 -1.19 -3.28 -19.05
CA ARG A 77 0.24 -3.03 -18.77
C ARG A 77 0.49 -1.69 -18.08
N ARG A 78 -0.18 -0.60 -18.52
CA ARG A 78 -0.04 0.72 -17.89
C ARG A 78 -0.51 0.73 -16.44
N VAL A 79 -1.62 0.02 -16.15
CA VAL A 79 -2.13 -0.11 -14.77
C VAL A 79 -1.14 -0.92 -13.92
N GLU A 80 -0.62 -2.04 -14.44
CA GLU A 80 0.38 -2.86 -13.76
C GLU A 80 1.67 -2.07 -13.48
N GLU A 81 2.18 -1.31 -14.46
CA GLU A 81 3.35 -0.43 -14.28
C GLU A 81 3.09 0.70 -13.26
N GLN A 82 1.88 1.25 -13.22
CA GLN A 82 1.51 2.25 -12.20
C GLN A 82 1.45 1.65 -10.79
N LEU A 83 0.85 0.48 -10.65
CA LEU A 83 0.81 -0.26 -9.39
C LEU A 83 2.22 -0.58 -8.89
N GLU A 84 3.09 -1.11 -9.77
CA GLU A 84 4.49 -1.38 -9.42
C GLU A 84 5.24 -0.12 -8.95
N ARG A 85 5.00 1.03 -9.60
CA ARG A 85 5.61 2.31 -9.19
C ARG A 85 5.10 2.76 -7.81
N MET A 86 3.81 2.60 -7.53
CA MET A 86 3.24 2.92 -6.22
C MET A 86 3.86 2.08 -5.09
N PHE A 87 4.11 0.78 -5.35
CA PHE A 87 4.76 -0.12 -4.39
C PHE A 87 6.27 0.10 -4.26
N ARG A 88 6.92 0.79 -5.20
CA ARG A 88 8.37 1.10 -5.15
C ARG A 88 8.69 2.41 -4.42
N ASN A 89 7.70 3.29 -4.23
CA ASN A 89 7.92 4.52 -3.47
C ASN A 89 8.00 4.21 -1.97
N PRO A 90 8.95 4.81 -1.25
CA PRO A 90 8.96 4.73 0.21
C PRO A 90 7.64 5.23 0.77
N THR A 91 7.11 4.51 1.76
CA THR A 91 5.91 4.93 2.47
C THR A 91 6.28 5.86 3.60
N LEU A 92 5.52 6.94 3.77
CA LEU A 92 5.75 7.93 4.82
C LEU A 92 5.05 7.53 6.11
N THR A 93 5.75 7.66 7.23
CA THR A 93 5.21 7.57 8.59
C THR A 93 5.62 8.80 9.39
N ALA A 94 4.88 9.11 10.44
CA ALA A 94 5.27 10.12 11.42
C ALA A 94 5.13 9.56 12.83
N ASP A 95 6.14 9.78 13.68
CA ASP A 95 6.18 9.31 15.05
C ASP A 95 6.36 10.50 16.01
N GLY A 96 5.80 10.38 17.23
CA GLY A 96 5.87 11.40 18.28
C GLY A 96 6.76 10.99 19.45
N ILE A 97 7.67 11.87 19.86
CA ILE A 97 8.37 11.79 21.15
C ILE A 97 7.68 12.73 22.12
N ILE A 98 7.07 12.20 23.18
CA ILE A 98 6.37 12.96 24.21
C ILE A 98 6.98 12.63 25.57
N LEU A 99 7.26 13.68 26.34
CA LEU A 99 7.68 13.54 27.72
C LEU A 99 6.56 14.02 28.67
N VAL A 100 6.16 13.16 29.59
CA VAL A 100 5.22 13.48 30.70
C VAL A 100 5.98 13.33 32.01
N ASP A 101 6.13 14.40 32.76
CA ASP A 101 6.92 14.45 34.01
C ASP A 101 8.37 13.92 33.82
N GLY A 102 8.99 14.24 32.67
CA GLY A 102 10.33 13.82 32.31
C GLY A 102 10.45 12.37 31.81
N ARG A 103 9.36 11.59 31.80
CA ARG A 103 9.31 10.20 31.35
C ARG A 103 8.75 10.11 29.93
N LEU A 104 9.33 9.21 29.16
CA LEU A 104 8.95 8.96 27.77
C LEU A 104 7.66 8.16 27.67
N VAL A 105 6.72 8.61 26.83
CA VAL A 105 5.52 7.88 26.49
C VAL A 105 5.85 6.85 25.42
N LEU A 106 5.55 5.58 25.66
CA LEU A 106 5.66 4.49 24.70
C LEU A 106 4.36 3.69 24.65
N ILE A 107 4.05 3.14 23.49
CA ILE A 107 2.96 2.20 23.29
C ILE A 107 3.52 0.77 23.22
N LYS A 108 2.76 -0.21 23.69
CA LYS A 108 3.04 -1.62 23.46
C LYS A 108 2.28 -2.08 22.23
N ARG A 109 3.01 -2.56 21.22
CA ARG A 109 2.42 -2.96 19.94
C ARG A 109 1.50 -4.17 20.08
N GLY A 110 0.27 -4.06 19.57
CA GLY A 110 -0.73 -5.13 19.55
C GLY A 110 -0.55 -6.10 18.37
N ASN A 111 0.04 -5.62 17.27
CA ASN A 111 0.10 -6.30 15.98
C ASN A 111 1.54 -6.54 15.49
N GLU A 112 1.72 -7.55 14.63
CA GLU A 112 2.98 -7.76 13.92
C GLU A 112 3.18 -6.67 12.83
N PRO A 113 4.42 -6.35 12.50
CA PRO A 113 5.67 -6.82 13.09
C PRO A 113 5.96 -6.16 14.44
N GLY A 114 6.68 -6.88 15.29
CA GLY A 114 7.12 -6.34 16.59
C GLY A 114 6.06 -6.39 17.70
N LYS A 115 5.05 -7.25 17.58
CA LYS A 115 4.04 -7.49 18.60
C LYS A 115 4.65 -7.72 19.99
N GLY A 116 4.10 -7.03 20.99
CA GLY A 116 4.56 -7.11 22.39
C GLY A 116 5.80 -6.28 22.71
N ARG A 117 6.47 -5.68 21.70
CA ARG A 117 7.55 -4.70 21.90
C ARG A 117 6.98 -3.30 22.07
N TYR A 118 7.78 -2.41 22.65
CA TYR A 118 7.40 -1.01 22.79
C TYR A 118 7.86 -0.18 21.60
N ALA A 119 7.12 0.87 21.30
CA ALA A 119 7.40 1.79 20.19
C ALA A 119 7.04 3.23 20.58
N LEU A 120 7.60 4.20 19.88
CA LEU A 120 7.04 5.55 19.85
C LEU A 120 5.64 5.49 19.25
N PRO A 121 4.68 6.25 19.74
CA PRO A 121 3.39 6.38 19.08
C PRO A 121 3.57 7.03 17.71
N GLY A 122 2.87 6.48 16.69
CA GLY A 122 3.01 6.94 15.32
C GLY A 122 2.47 5.96 14.31
N GLY A 123 2.23 6.44 13.09
CA GLY A 123 1.62 5.67 12.03
C GLY A 123 1.83 6.24 10.63
N PHE A 124 1.01 5.76 9.71
CA PHE A 124 1.10 6.14 8.31
C PHE A 124 0.50 7.51 8.05
N VAL A 125 1.17 8.29 7.20
CA VAL A 125 0.67 9.59 6.74
C VAL A 125 -0.45 9.36 5.74
N GLU A 126 -1.59 10.01 5.96
CA GLU A 126 -2.74 9.96 5.06
C GLU A 126 -2.55 10.90 3.86
N TYR A 127 -3.25 10.61 2.75
CA TYR A 127 -3.17 11.47 1.57
C TYR A 127 -3.73 12.87 1.87
N GLY A 128 -2.90 13.89 1.63
CA GLY A 128 -3.26 15.29 1.92
C GLY A 128 -2.96 15.76 3.33
N GLU A 129 -2.46 14.88 4.20
CA GLU A 129 -2.07 15.17 5.58
C GLU A 129 -0.62 15.71 5.65
N ARG A 130 -0.36 16.67 6.54
CA ARG A 130 1.00 17.11 6.85
C ARG A 130 1.65 16.15 7.84
N LEU A 131 2.99 16.03 7.82
CA LEU A 131 3.73 15.12 8.69
C LEU A 131 3.54 15.45 10.18
N GLU A 132 3.49 16.75 10.52
CA GLU A 132 3.26 17.22 11.88
C GLU A 132 1.85 16.85 12.37
N ASP A 133 0.84 16.99 11.50
CA ASP A 133 -0.56 16.70 11.81
C ASP A 133 -0.76 15.19 12.00
N CYS A 134 -0.10 14.36 11.18
CA CYS A 134 -0.06 12.92 11.34
C CYS A 134 0.51 12.51 12.71
N ALA A 135 1.67 13.04 13.11
CA ALA A 135 2.26 12.74 14.40
C ALA A 135 1.33 13.10 15.57
N VAL A 136 0.64 14.25 15.47
CA VAL A 136 -0.32 14.69 16.49
C VAL A 136 -1.56 13.79 16.52
N ARG A 137 -2.11 13.41 15.37
CA ARG A 137 -3.27 12.52 15.24
C ARG A 137 -2.96 11.14 15.83
N GLU A 138 -1.86 10.51 15.38
CA GLU A 138 -1.45 9.19 15.84
C GLU A 138 -1.20 9.15 17.36
N VAL A 139 -0.53 10.18 17.90
CA VAL A 139 -0.34 10.31 19.35
C VAL A 139 -1.66 10.39 20.08
N LEU A 140 -2.63 11.17 19.58
CA LEU A 140 -3.94 11.26 20.20
C LEU A 140 -4.68 9.92 20.14
N GLU A 141 -4.66 9.23 19.00
CA GLU A 141 -5.34 7.96 18.78
C GLU A 141 -4.77 6.86 19.66
N GLU A 142 -3.43 6.73 19.71
CA GLU A 142 -2.76 5.64 20.41
C GLU A 142 -2.56 5.88 21.92
N THR A 143 -2.53 7.15 22.36
CA THR A 143 -2.21 7.49 23.77
C THR A 143 -3.26 8.29 24.50
N GLY A 144 -4.25 8.87 23.81
CA GLY A 144 -5.23 9.79 24.36
C GLY A 144 -4.68 11.18 24.73
N LEU A 145 -3.42 11.46 24.46
CA LEU A 145 -2.78 12.75 24.76
C LEU A 145 -3.02 13.75 23.63
N ARG A 146 -3.40 14.96 23.97
CA ARG A 146 -3.44 16.09 23.05
C ARG A 146 -2.08 16.79 23.06
N THR A 147 -1.51 16.99 21.88
CA THR A 147 -0.15 17.51 21.73
C THR A 147 -0.07 18.57 20.65
N GLU A 148 1.02 19.34 20.69
CA GLU A 148 1.42 20.31 19.66
C GLU A 148 2.87 20.03 19.26
N PRO A 149 3.24 20.16 17.96
CA PRO A 149 4.61 19.94 17.51
C PRO A 149 5.53 21.06 18.01
N LEU A 150 6.70 20.67 18.55
CA LEU A 150 7.77 21.58 18.93
C LEU A 150 8.87 21.62 17.87
N ASP A 151 9.52 20.48 17.66
CA ASP A 151 10.70 20.36 16.80
C ASP A 151 10.66 19.06 15.99
N LEU A 152 11.22 19.10 14.78
CA LEU A 152 11.58 17.90 14.04
C LEU A 152 12.85 17.30 14.64
N VAL A 153 12.77 16.10 15.19
CA VAL A 153 13.91 15.36 15.73
C VAL A 153 14.81 14.84 14.61
N GLY A 154 14.20 14.33 13.55
CA GLY A 154 14.91 13.84 12.37
C GLY A 154 14.03 13.04 11.41
N MET A 155 14.68 12.68 10.27
CA MET A 155 14.11 11.77 9.28
C MET A 155 14.89 10.46 9.30
N TYR A 156 14.20 9.35 9.37
CA TYR A 156 14.79 8.01 9.43
C TYR A 156 14.34 7.20 8.21
N SER A 157 15.28 6.93 7.30
CA SER A 157 14.99 6.44 5.94
C SER A 157 15.81 5.22 5.52
N ASP A 158 16.43 4.50 6.45
CA ASP A 158 17.14 3.27 6.10
C ASP A 158 16.15 2.26 5.50
N PRO A 159 16.40 1.72 4.28
CA PRO A 159 15.49 0.78 3.64
C PRO A 159 15.20 -0.49 4.45
N HIS A 160 16.07 -0.83 5.40
CA HIS A 160 15.97 -2.03 6.24
C HIS A 160 15.48 -1.76 7.66
N ARG A 161 15.10 -0.50 7.97
CA ARG A 161 14.64 -0.12 9.32
C ARG A 161 13.35 -0.80 9.75
N ASP A 162 12.51 -1.19 8.79
CA ASP A 162 11.20 -1.80 9.02
C ASP A 162 11.00 -3.02 8.10
N PRO A 163 10.61 -4.18 8.62
CA PRO A 163 10.41 -5.39 7.80
C PRO A 163 9.20 -5.32 6.87
N ARG A 164 8.30 -4.34 7.02
CA ARG A 164 7.15 -4.13 6.13
C ARG A 164 7.54 -3.57 4.76
N GLY A 165 8.73 -2.96 4.64
CA GLY A 165 9.26 -2.37 3.41
C GLY A 165 10.07 -1.11 3.65
N HIS A 166 10.33 -0.35 2.57
CA HIS A 166 11.04 0.92 2.68
C HIS A 166 10.12 2.00 3.24
N LEU A 167 10.18 2.23 4.56
CA LEU A 167 9.46 3.28 5.26
C LEU A 167 10.41 4.44 5.59
N VAL A 168 9.91 5.66 5.42
CA VAL A 168 10.59 6.90 5.85
C VAL A 168 9.76 7.52 6.94
N SER A 169 10.32 7.62 8.16
CA SER A 169 9.64 8.22 9.30
C SER A 169 10.17 9.62 9.59
N ALA A 170 9.25 10.58 9.72
CA ALA A 170 9.50 11.88 10.31
C ALA A 170 9.20 11.81 11.82
N VAL A 171 10.17 12.07 12.67
CA VAL A 171 10.00 12.01 14.12
C VAL A 171 9.95 13.41 14.71
N PHE A 172 8.86 13.71 15.40
CA PHE A 172 8.65 15.02 16.04
C PHE A 172 8.73 14.92 17.56
N HIS A 173 9.36 15.91 18.17
CA HIS A 173 9.19 16.18 19.59
C HIS A 173 7.88 16.95 19.77
N LEU A 174 6.99 16.41 20.58
CA LEU A 174 5.66 16.96 20.79
C LEU A 174 5.48 17.40 22.24
N HIS A 175 4.83 18.54 22.42
CA HIS A 175 4.47 19.07 23.75
C HIS A 175 3.04 18.66 24.10
N ARG A 176 2.85 18.07 25.28
CA ARG A 176 1.51 17.76 25.80
C ARG A 176 0.78 19.03 26.20
N VAL A 177 -0.40 19.26 25.61
CA VAL A 177 -1.29 20.36 25.95
C VAL A 177 -2.55 19.91 26.69
N GLY A 178 -2.79 18.60 26.82
CA GLY A 178 -3.92 18.03 27.54
C GLY A 178 -4.12 16.54 27.30
N GLY A 179 -5.31 16.05 27.56
CA GLY A 179 -5.66 14.64 27.42
C GLY A 179 -5.24 13.79 28.62
N GLU A 180 -5.78 12.57 28.67
CA GLU A 180 -5.45 11.56 29.68
C GLU A 180 -4.79 10.38 29.01
N LEU A 181 -3.74 9.84 29.66
CA LEU A 181 -2.99 8.72 29.14
C LEU A 181 -3.85 7.45 29.13
N ARG A 182 -4.23 6.97 27.96
CA ARG A 182 -5.01 5.75 27.75
C ARG A 182 -4.61 5.08 26.46
N ALA A 183 -4.53 3.74 26.44
CA ALA A 183 -4.29 3.01 25.22
C ALA A 183 -5.45 3.18 24.23
N GLY A 184 -5.13 3.38 22.96
CA GLY A 184 -6.07 3.34 21.84
C GLY A 184 -6.27 1.91 21.31
N ASP A 185 -7.05 1.80 20.23
CA ASP A 185 -7.51 0.51 19.71
C ASP A 185 -6.38 -0.40 19.21
N ASP A 186 -5.31 0.15 18.65
CA ASP A 186 -4.16 -0.59 18.11
C ASP A 186 -3.01 -0.83 19.13
N ALA A 187 -3.05 -0.19 20.29
CA ALA A 187 -2.09 -0.33 21.36
C ALA A 187 -2.61 -1.26 22.46
N GLN A 188 -1.81 -2.31 22.84
CA GLN A 188 -2.15 -3.15 23.98
C GLN A 188 -2.09 -2.37 25.31
N SER A 189 -1.14 -1.46 25.45
CA SER A 189 -0.98 -0.54 26.58
C SER A 189 -0.19 0.68 26.16
N VAL A 190 -0.34 1.76 26.93
CA VAL A 190 0.50 2.96 26.89
C VAL A 190 1.14 3.13 28.27
N GLU A 191 2.45 3.36 28.30
CA GLU A 191 3.24 3.38 29.54
C GLU A 191 4.30 4.48 29.52
N LEU A 192 4.72 4.90 30.71
CA LEU A 192 5.76 5.92 30.93
C LEU A 192 7.07 5.25 31.35
N PHE A 193 8.15 5.57 30.67
CA PHE A 193 9.47 5.01 30.93
C PHE A 193 10.52 6.08 31.26
N ASP A 194 11.34 5.81 32.23
CA ASP A 194 12.53 6.63 32.46
C ASP A 194 13.50 6.47 31.28
N LEU A 195 14.11 7.58 30.84
CA LEU A 195 14.97 7.59 29.67
C LEU A 195 16.24 6.72 29.82
N ASP A 196 16.63 6.42 31.04
CA ASP A 196 17.77 5.53 31.39
C ASP A 196 17.37 4.07 31.53
N ARG A 197 16.06 3.74 31.49
CA ARG A 197 15.51 2.37 31.69
C ARG A 197 14.44 2.02 30.65
N LEU A 198 14.83 2.09 29.39
CA LEU A 198 13.92 1.80 28.30
C LEU A 198 13.68 0.28 28.15
N PRO A 199 12.46 -0.14 27.81
CA PRO A 199 12.13 -1.53 27.53
C PRO A 199 12.70 -1.98 26.16
N SER A 200 12.42 -3.24 25.78
CA SER A 200 12.71 -3.72 24.43
C SER A 200 11.89 -2.95 23.38
N LEU A 201 12.56 -2.21 22.53
CA LEU A 201 11.96 -1.36 21.50
C LEU A 201 11.85 -2.08 20.16
N ALA A 202 10.80 -1.76 19.43
CA ALA A 202 10.60 -2.20 18.04
C ALA A 202 11.46 -1.37 17.08
N PHE A 203 11.76 -1.94 15.92
CA PHE A 203 12.45 -1.27 14.82
C PHE A 203 13.76 -0.59 15.25
N ASP A 204 13.98 0.61 14.76
CA ASP A 204 15.12 1.48 15.09
C ASP A 204 14.78 2.56 16.15
N HIS A 205 13.67 2.41 16.89
CA HIS A 205 13.23 3.42 17.87
C HIS A 205 14.25 3.66 18.99
N ALA A 206 15.08 2.67 19.33
CA ALA A 206 16.18 2.86 20.27
C ALA A 206 17.21 3.90 19.76
N ARG A 207 17.52 3.87 18.46
CA ARG A 207 18.38 4.86 17.79
C ARG A 207 17.72 6.24 17.80
N ILE A 208 16.46 6.31 17.44
CA ILE A 208 15.68 7.56 17.39
C ILE A 208 15.71 8.26 18.77
N ILE A 209 15.38 7.53 19.83
CA ILE A 209 15.38 8.08 21.20
C ILE A 209 16.81 8.50 21.62
N SER A 210 17.82 7.72 21.27
CA SER A 210 19.23 8.10 21.55
C SER A 210 19.61 9.40 20.84
N ASP A 211 19.21 9.59 19.60
CA ASP A 211 19.51 10.81 18.83
C ASP A 211 18.78 12.03 19.43
N PHE A 212 17.50 11.85 19.84
CA PHE A 212 16.76 12.88 20.57
C PHE A 212 17.44 13.28 21.87
N MET A 213 17.87 12.33 22.68
CA MET A 213 18.59 12.61 23.93
C MET A 213 19.86 13.40 23.67
N ARG A 214 20.65 13.00 22.67
CA ARG A 214 21.90 13.72 22.31
C ARG A 214 21.64 15.15 21.86
N SER A 215 20.57 15.41 21.12
CA SER A 215 20.23 16.76 20.68
C SER A 215 19.87 17.67 21.86
N LYS A 216 19.04 17.17 22.80
CA LYS A 216 18.67 17.92 24.02
C LYS A 216 19.91 18.27 24.90
N TYR A 217 20.85 17.34 25.07
CA TYR A 217 22.04 17.58 25.88
C TYR A 217 23.07 18.49 25.20
N ARG A 218 23.05 18.67 23.86
CA ARG A 218 23.91 19.63 23.14
C ARG A 218 23.44 21.06 23.27
N PHE A 219 22.18 21.33 23.50
CA PHE A 219 21.61 22.68 23.62
C PHE A 219 21.34 23.09 25.06
N GLY A 220 21.64 22.24 26.02
CA GLY A 220 21.52 22.49 27.48
C GLY A 220 22.80 22.99 28.16
N ARG A 221 23.59 23.86 27.45
CA ARG A 221 24.68 24.64 28.03
C ARG A 221 24.43 26.14 27.86
#